data_f089fa463dd1556146e7d90d490de9dd
#
_entry.id   f089fa463dd1556146e7d90d490de9dd
#
_cell.length_a   1.000
_cell.length_b   1.000
_cell.length_c   1.000
_cell.angle_alpha   90.00
_cell.angle_beta   90.00
_cell.angle_gamma   90.00
#
_symmetry.space_group_name_H-M   'P 1'
#
loop_
_entity.id
_entity.type
_entity.pdbx_description
1 polymer ?
#
loop_
_entity_poly.entity_id
_entity_poly.type
_entity_poly.pdbx_seq_one_letter_code
_entity_poly.pdbx_strand_id
1 'polypeptide(L)'
;MTLTHGNDFIIDMTDQALHADYITEDNETRLLVISPETEDLFSYSGDFEIAEIIVANSHAEVSVDLPLAASFSLSDAYPNPFNPTTTMKLFMPVAGDMQVEVYNLLGQVVATLASGYRDIGTYTLTWDAADVSSGMYFVKAHADGFTKIQKLMLVK
;
A
#
# COMPACT_ATOMS: atom_id res chain seq x y z
N MET A 1 -17.28 -0.58 12.28
CA MET A 1 -16.01 -0.96 11.63
C MET A 1 -16.01 -2.45 11.44
N THR A 2 -15.50 -2.92 10.30
CA THR A 2 -15.38 -4.36 9.99
C THR A 2 -13.91 -4.70 9.80
N LEU A 3 -13.44 -5.76 10.47
CA LEU A 3 -12.09 -6.30 10.37
C LEU A 3 -12.14 -7.70 9.76
N THR A 4 -11.19 -8.02 8.89
CA THR A 4 -10.94 -9.39 8.43
C THR A 4 -9.63 -9.88 9.02
N HIS A 5 -9.59 -11.15 9.47
CA HIS A 5 -8.46 -11.67 10.25
C HIS A 5 -8.31 -13.19 10.14
N GLY A 6 -7.18 -13.72 10.63
CA GLY A 6 -6.95 -15.15 10.80
C GLY A 6 -7.63 -15.72 12.05
N ASN A 7 -7.44 -17.04 12.25
CA ASN A 7 -8.06 -17.77 13.40
C ASN A 7 -7.38 -17.48 14.75
N ASP A 8 -6.24 -16.77 14.75
CA ASP A 8 -5.45 -16.40 15.92
C ASP A 8 -5.72 -14.97 16.40
N PHE A 9 -6.68 -14.28 15.78
CA PHE A 9 -7.06 -12.93 16.14
C PHE A 9 -7.88 -12.91 17.44
N ILE A 10 -7.45 -12.06 18.37
CA ILE A 10 -8.13 -11.80 19.63
C ILE A 10 -8.31 -10.28 19.75
N ILE A 11 -9.48 -9.87 20.16
CA ILE A 11 -9.82 -8.45 20.37
C ILE A 11 -10.33 -8.23 21.79
N ASP A 12 -9.97 -7.09 22.38
CA ASP A 12 -10.48 -6.59 23.64
C ASP A 12 -10.87 -5.11 23.49
N MET A 13 -12.12 -4.79 23.76
CA MET A 13 -12.70 -3.47 23.52
C MET A 13 -12.36 -2.50 24.64
N THR A 14 -12.28 -1.22 24.30
CA THR A 14 -12.15 -0.14 25.29
C THR A 14 -13.36 -0.08 26.20
N ASP A 15 -13.12 0.19 27.48
CA ASP A 15 -14.14 0.54 28.47
C ASP A 15 -14.42 2.07 28.54
N GLN A 16 -13.67 2.86 27.78
CA GLN A 16 -13.76 4.32 27.72
C GLN A 16 -14.62 4.78 26.51
N ALA A 17 -15.83 4.28 26.45
CA ALA A 17 -16.84 4.67 25.46
C ALA A 17 -18.24 4.59 26.09
N LEU A 18 -19.19 5.30 25.53
CA LEU A 18 -20.60 5.16 25.96
C LEU A 18 -21.10 3.74 25.74
N HIS A 19 -20.68 3.13 24.65
CA HIS A 19 -20.93 1.71 24.34
C HIS A 19 -19.84 1.20 23.41
N ALA A 20 -19.30 0.02 23.68
CA ALA A 20 -18.38 -0.66 22.81
C ALA A 20 -18.72 -2.17 22.83
N ASP A 21 -18.93 -2.75 21.68
CA ASP A 21 -19.27 -4.15 21.52
C ASP A 21 -18.75 -4.69 20.17
N TYR A 22 -18.60 -6.00 20.06
CA TYR A 22 -18.20 -6.64 18.82
C TYR A 22 -18.86 -8.00 18.65
N ILE A 23 -18.93 -8.44 17.42
CA ILE A 23 -19.33 -9.80 17.03
C ILE A 23 -18.33 -10.37 16.04
N THR A 24 -17.89 -11.59 16.26
CA THR A 24 -16.99 -12.31 15.36
C THR A 24 -17.73 -13.48 14.74
N GLU A 25 -17.74 -13.55 13.41
CA GLU A 25 -18.25 -14.65 12.61
C GLU A 25 -17.15 -15.10 11.64
N ASP A 26 -16.71 -16.35 11.76
CA ASP A 26 -15.60 -16.90 10.99
C ASP A 26 -14.32 -16.01 11.09
N ASN A 27 -13.90 -15.41 9.99
CA ASN A 27 -12.71 -14.56 9.88
C ASN A 27 -13.06 -13.07 9.77
N GLU A 28 -14.25 -12.68 10.19
CA GLU A 28 -14.72 -11.29 10.17
C GLU A 28 -15.19 -10.88 11.57
N THR A 29 -14.67 -9.75 12.05
CA THR A 29 -15.13 -9.12 13.31
C THR A 29 -15.73 -7.76 13.00
N ARG A 30 -16.98 -7.57 13.43
CA ARG A 30 -17.67 -6.28 13.35
C ARG A 30 -17.71 -5.64 14.72
N LEU A 31 -17.20 -4.41 14.81
CA LEU A 31 -17.22 -3.64 16.05
C LEU A 31 -18.11 -2.42 15.92
N LEU A 32 -18.75 -2.10 17.05
CA LEU A 32 -19.52 -0.87 17.24
C LEU A 32 -18.94 -0.13 18.45
N VAL A 33 -18.52 1.12 18.26
CA VAL A 33 -18.08 2.01 19.35
C VAL A 33 -18.87 3.30 19.24
N ILE A 34 -19.54 3.67 20.35
CA ILE A 34 -20.37 4.86 20.43
C ILE A 34 -19.74 5.84 21.40
N SER A 35 -19.51 7.06 20.94
CA SER A 35 -18.93 8.15 21.74
C SER A 35 -17.68 7.74 22.52
N PRO A 36 -16.59 7.35 21.83
CA PRO A 36 -15.36 7.02 22.52
C PRO A 36 -14.77 8.26 23.21
N GLU A 37 -14.23 8.07 24.41
CA GLU A 37 -13.52 9.11 25.18
C GLU A 37 -12.00 9.05 24.97
N THR A 38 -11.54 8.07 24.21
CA THR A 38 -10.14 7.80 23.88
C THR A 38 -9.95 7.55 22.38
N GLU A 39 -8.73 7.72 21.90
CA GLU A 39 -8.33 7.36 20.54
C GLU A 39 -8.07 5.84 20.39
N ASP A 40 -7.82 5.15 21.52
CA ASP A 40 -7.62 3.71 21.56
C ASP A 40 -8.98 3.00 21.70
N LEU A 41 -9.52 2.50 20.59
CA LEU A 41 -10.84 1.88 20.54
C LEU A 41 -10.85 0.42 20.99
N PHE A 42 -9.76 -0.30 20.78
CA PHE A 42 -9.60 -1.71 21.17
C PHE A 42 -8.11 -2.08 21.21
N SER A 43 -7.77 -3.12 21.95
CA SER A 43 -6.49 -3.82 21.87
C SER A 43 -6.67 -5.15 21.14
N TYR A 44 -5.61 -5.67 20.56
CA TYR A 44 -5.68 -6.89 19.76
C TYR A 44 -4.40 -7.71 19.81
N SER A 45 -4.53 -8.97 19.42
CA SER A 45 -3.41 -9.89 19.14
C SER A 45 -3.73 -10.65 17.86
N GLY A 46 -2.73 -10.93 17.05
CA GLY A 46 -2.87 -11.48 15.70
C GLY A 46 -2.93 -10.41 14.61
N ASP A 47 -2.91 -10.85 13.35
CA ASP A 47 -2.97 -9.95 12.20
C ASP A 47 -4.43 -9.71 11.78
N PHE A 48 -4.74 -8.50 11.34
CA PHE A 48 -6.02 -8.15 10.78
C PHE A 48 -5.91 -7.08 9.68
N GLU A 49 -6.93 -7.01 8.84
CA GLU A 49 -7.13 -5.94 7.87
C GLU A 49 -8.47 -5.25 8.15
N ILE A 50 -8.50 -3.93 7.98
CA ILE A 50 -9.75 -3.19 8.11
C ILE A 50 -10.48 -3.24 6.78
N ALA A 51 -11.63 -3.90 6.74
CA ALA A 51 -12.45 -4.01 5.54
C ALA A 51 -13.35 -2.79 5.33
N GLU A 52 -13.89 -2.23 6.42
CA GLU A 52 -14.80 -1.09 6.34
C GLU A 52 -14.80 -0.26 7.63
N ILE A 53 -14.86 1.07 7.50
CA ILE A 53 -15.21 1.97 8.61
C ILE A 53 -16.41 2.82 8.20
N ILE A 54 -17.41 2.85 9.05
CA ILE A 54 -18.55 3.75 8.94
C ILE A 54 -18.54 4.66 10.18
N VAL A 55 -18.53 5.97 9.95
CA VAL A 55 -18.71 6.98 11.00
C VAL A 55 -20.06 7.63 10.79
N ALA A 56 -20.91 7.54 11.79
CA ALA A 56 -22.23 8.13 11.75
C ALA A 56 -22.42 9.10 12.92
N ASN A 57 -23.13 10.18 12.68
CA ASN A 57 -23.66 11.07 13.69
C ASN A 57 -25.17 11.23 13.48
N SER A 58 -25.84 11.99 14.32
CA SER A 58 -27.30 12.20 14.25
C SER A 58 -27.79 12.86 12.94
N HIS A 59 -26.89 13.28 12.05
CA HIS A 59 -27.21 14.03 10.83
C HIS A 59 -26.71 13.38 9.54
N ALA A 60 -25.68 12.54 9.62
CA ALA A 60 -25.09 11.90 8.43
C ALA A 60 -24.36 10.61 8.79
N GLU A 61 -24.37 9.68 7.86
CA GLU A 61 -23.52 8.50 7.81
C GLU A 61 -22.46 8.75 6.72
N VAL A 62 -21.19 8.61 7.07
CA VAL A 62 -20.08 8.80 6.13
C VAL A 62 -19.25 7.53 6.12
N SER A 63 -19.18 6.87 4.96
CA SER A 63 -18.16 5.86 4.73
C SER A 63 -16.82 6.56 4.71
N VAL A 64 -15.94 6.19 5.63
CA VAL A 64 -14.57 6.67 5.63
C VAL A 64 -13.82 5.85 4.60
N ASP A 65 -13.37 6.48 3.52
CA ASP A 65 -12.32 5.90 2.70
C ASP A 65 -11.10 5.69 3.59
N LEU A 66 -10.96 4.47 4.07
CA LEU A 66 -9.71 4.07 4.72
C LEU A 66 -8.59 4.33 3.72
N PRO A 67 -7.51 4.99 4.12
CA PRO A 67 -6.27 4.64 3.48
C PRO A 67 -6.12 3.14 3.77
N LEU A 68 -6.46 2.27 2.80
CA LEU A 68 -6.03 0.86 2.81
C LEU A 68 -4.63 0.87 3.37
N ALA A 69 -4.37 0.05 4.41
CA ALA A 69 -3.03 -0.02 5.03
C ALA A 69 -2.03 0.16 3.90
N ALA A 70 -1.39 1.34 3.88
CA ALA A 70 -0.86 1.89 2.64
C ALA A 70 0.13 0.86 2.07
N SER A 71 -0.34 0.05 1.14
CA SER A 71 0.41 -1.09 0.64
C SER A 71 1.51 -0.60 -0.29
N PHE A 72 2.64 -1.28 -0.30
CA PHE A 72 3.69 -1.05 -1.27
C PHE A 72 3.11 -0.97 -2.68
N SER A 73 3.25 0.18 -3.31
CA SER A 73 2.66 0.42 -4.62
C SER A 73 3.61 1.14 -5.57
N LEU A 74 3.52 0.77 -6.84
CA LEU A 74 4.20 1.43 -7.94
C LEU A 74 3.13 1.94 -8.90
N SER A 75 3.07 3.27 -9.09
CA SER A 75 2.13 3.87 -10.04
C SER A 75 2.49 3.50 -11.47
N ASP A 76 1.54 3.60 -12.36
CA ASP A 76 1.83 3.50 -13.77
C ASP A 76 2.87 4.54 -14.19
N ALA A 77 3.80 4.11 -15.03
CA ALA A 77 4.79 4.99 -15.62
C ALA A 77 4.13 5.92 -16.64
N TYR A 78 4.43 7.19 -16.54
CA TYR A 78 3.91 8.18 -17.48
C TYR A 78 5.01 9.14 -17.96
N PRO A 79 5.07 9.38 -19.27
CA PRO A 79 4.33 8.70 -20.34
C PRO A 79 4.71 7.22 -20.53
N ASN A 80 3.81 6.41 -21.09
CA ASN A 80 4.09 5.03 -21.54
C ASN A 80 3.13 4.67 -22.68
N PRO A 81 3.57 4.56 -23.96
CA PRO A 81 4.96 4.64 -24.44
C PRO A 81 5.66 5.98 -24.17
N PHE A 82 6.98 5.97 -24.06
CA PHE A 82 7.78 7.14 -23.70
C PHE A 82 8.96 7.40 -24.64
N ASN A 83 9.47 8.65 -24.65
CA ASN A 83 10.62 9.09 -25.47
C ASN A 83 11.32 10.28 -24.82
N PRO A 84 12.59 10.19 -24.42
CA PRO A 84 13.25 8.99 -23.91
C PRO A 84 13.01 8.83 -22.41
N THR A 85 12.20 9.70 -21.76
CA THR A 85 12.04 9.79 -20.32
C THR A 85 10.65 9.40 -19.88
N THR A 86 10.54 8.64 -18.79
CA THR A 86 9.31 8.31 -18.11
C THR A 86 9.45 8.42 -16.60
N THR A 87 8.35 8.66 -15.90
CA THR A 87 8.33 8.85 -14.45
C THR A 87 7.26 7.99 -13.83
N MET A 88 7.53 7.45 -12.65
CA MET A 88 6.61 6.68 -11.83
C MET A 88 6.77 7.05 -10.36
N LYS A 89 5.75 6.79 -9.55
CA LYS A 89 5.77 7.01 -8.10
C LYS A 89 5.75 5.67 -7.39
N LEU A 90 6.66 5.49 -6.45
CA LEU A 90 6.70 4.34 -5.56
C LEU A 90 6.31 4.78 -4.16
N PHE A 91 5.37 4.08 -3.56
CA PHE A 91 5.00 4.30 -2.17
C PHE A 91 5.55 3.18 -1.28
N MET A 92 6.26 3.57 -0.21
CA MET A 92 6.79 2.70 0.84
C MET A 92 5.91 2.83 2.08
N PRO A 93 5.16 1.79 2.48
CA PRO A 93 4.31 1.82 3.68
C PRO A 93 5.11 1.70 4.97
N VAL A 94 6.28 1.06 4.92
CA VAL A 94 7.22 0.88 6.03
C VAL A 94 8.61 1.28 5.59
N ALA A 95 9.43 1.74 6.52
CA ALA A 95 10.83 2.04 6.26
C ALA A 95 11.63 0.75 6.08
N GLY A 96 12.48 0.69 5.06
CA GLY A 96 13.25 -0.53 4.75
C GLY A 96 14.13 -0.36 3.52
N ASP A 97 14.82 -1.43 3.16
CA ASP A 97 15.63 -1.46 1.95
C ASP A 97 14.74 -1.62 0.72
N MET A 98 14.94 -0.75 -0.27
CA MET A 98 14.30 -0.88 -1.57
C MET A 98 15.31 -1.00 -2.71
N GLN A 99 14.89 -1.68 -3.77
CA GLN A 99 15.62 -1.81 -5.01
C GLN A 99 14.66 -1.66 -6.18
N VAL A 100 14.97 -0.75 -7.09
CA VAL A 100 14.18 -0.52 -8.31
C VAL A 100 15.09 -0.57 -9.50
N GLU A 101 14.88 -1.57 -10.35
CA GLU A 101 15.73 -1.86 -11.51
C GLU A 101 14.90 -2.00 -12.77
N VAL A 102 15.49 -1.63 -13.89
CA VAL A 102 14.92 -1.81 -15.22
C VAL A 102 15.66 -2.95 -15.94
N TYR A 103 14.88 -3.83 -16.52
CA TYR A 103 15.35 -5.02 -17.24
C TYR A 103 14.96 -4.97 -18.70
N ASN A 104 15.82 -5.49 -19.56
CA ASN A 104 15.48 -5.80 -20.95
C ASN A 104 14.76 -7.17 -21.06
N LEU A 105 14.35 -7.55 -22.28
CA LEU A 105 13.67 -8.83 -22.56
C LEU A 105 14.55 -10.06 -22.28
N LEU A 106 15.86 -9.90 -22.17
CA LEU A 106 16.80 -10.98 -21.82
C LEU A 106 16.99 -11.12 -20.30
N GLY A 107 16.30 -10.30 -19.49
CA GLY A 107 16.44 -10.30 -18.04
C GLY A 107 17.71 -9.61 -17.54
N GLN A 108 18.40 -8.85 -18.37
CA GLN A 108 19.58 -8.08 -17.97
C GLN A 108 19.16 -6.73 -17.41
N VAL A 109 19.78 -6.32 -16.31
CA VAL A 109 19.58 -4.98 -15.73
C VAL A 109 20.20 -3.94 -16.67
N VAL A 110 19.41 -2.98 -17.11
CA VAL A 110 19.85 -1.84 -17.96
C VAL A 110 19.91 -0.52 -17.22
N ALA A 111 19.22 -0.42 -16.10
CA ALA A 111 19.29 0.74 -15.22
C ALA A 111 18.87 0.38 -13.79
N THR A 112 19.45 1.04 -12.78
CA THR A 112 19.01 1.03 -11.40
C THR A 112 18.47 2.41 -11.05
N LEU A 113 17.18 2.51 -10.77
CA LEU A 113 16.50 3.77 -10.51
C LEU A 113 16.60 4.20 -9.05
N ALA A 114 16.61 3.21 -8.15
CA ALA A 114 16.80 3.43 -6.74
C ALA A 114 17.33 2.18 -6.06
N SER A 115 18.14 2.35 -5.00
CA SER A 115 18.61 1.26 -4.13
C SER A 115 18.93 1.81 -2.73
N GLY A 116 18.86 0.92 -1.72
CA GLY A 116 19.20 1.19 -0.32
C GLY A 116 18.00 1.57 0.53
N TYR A 117 18.30 1.87 1.80
CA TYR A 117 17.30 2.16 2.82
C TYR A 117 16.51 3.44 2.52
N ARG A 118 15.20 3.37 2.74
CA ARG A 118 14.27 4.49 2.59
C ARG A 118 13.26 4.48 3.73
N ASP A 119 12.86 5.69 4.13
CA ASP A 119 11.78 5.90 5.09
C ASP A 119 10.40 5.67 4.46
N ILE A 120 9.37 5.65 5.31
CA ILE A 120 7.97 5.66 4.87
C ILE A 120 7.73 6.88 3.98
N GLY A 121 7.08 6.69 2.83
CA GLY A 121 6.74 7.83 1.97
C GLY A 121 6.65 7.49 0.50
N THR A 122 6.40 8.53 -0.29
CA THR A 122 6.30 8.45 -1.75
C THR A 122 7.57 8.96 -2.42
N TYR A 123 8.13 8.15 -3.30
CA TYR A 123 9.36 8.44 -4.04
C TYR A 123 9.04 8.57 -5.53
N THR A 124 9.51 9.66 -6.13
CA THR A 124 9.40 9.85 -7.58
C THR A 124 10.63 9.25 -8.24
N LEU A 125 10.42 8.30 -9.15
CA LEU A 125 11.44 7.61 -9.92
C LEU A 125 11.34 8.05 -11.36
N THR A 126 12.45 8.52 -11.91
CA THR A 126 12.54 8.94 -13.32
C THR A 126 13.56 8.07 -14.03
N TRP A 127 13.17 7.50 -15.17
CA TRP A 127 14.07 6.79 -16.05
C TRP A 127 14.28 7.59 -17.34
N ASP A 128 15.55 7.94 -17.58
CA ASP A 128 16.03 8.44 -18.86
C ASP A 128 16.67 7.28 -19.63
N ALA A 129 16.07 6.93 -20.75
CA ALA A 129 16.46 5.82 -21.60
C ALA A 129 17.19 6.28 -22.88
N ALA A 130 17.85 7.46 -22.85
CA ALA A 130 18.53 8.02 -24.00
C ALA A 130 19.59 7.07 -24.58
N ASP A 131 20.26 6.28 -23.72
CA ASP A 131 21.37 5.42 -24.11
C ASP A 131 20.96 3.98 -24.46
N VAL A 132 19.67 3.64 -24.40
CA VAL A 132 19.17 2.29 -24.73
C VAL A 132 18.27 2.32 -25.97
N SER A 133 18.15 1.18 -26.65
CA SER A 133 17.39 1.05 -27.89
C SER A 133 15.88 1.09 -27.64
N SER A 134 15.10 1.53 -28.65
CA SER A 134 13.65 1.38 -28.64
C SER A 134 13.26 -0.07 -28.41
N GLY A 135 12.24 -0.29 -27.59
CA GLY A 135 11.80 -1.66 -27.28
C GLY A 135 11.03 -1.76 -25.98
N MET A 136 10.77 -2.98 -25.58
CA MET A 136 10.06 -3.31 -24.35
C MET A 136 11.04 -3.54 -23.20
N TYR A 137 10.71 -2.97 -22.04
CA TYR A 137 11.46 -3.08 -20.80
C TYR A 137 10.52 -3.40 -19.65
N PHE A 138 11.08 -3.88 -18.54
CA PHE A 138 10.34 -4.13 -17.31
C PHE A 138 11.01 -3.40 -16.16
N VAL A 139 10.27 -2.58 -15.45
CA VAL A 139 10.72 -2.07 -14.16
C VAL A 139 10.26 -3.04 -13.07
N LYS A 140 11.16 -3.44 -12.20
CA LYS A 140 10.91 -4.24 -11.01
C LYS A 140 11.26 -3.42 -9.78
N ALA A 141 10.26 -3.16 -8.96
CA ALA A 141 10.43 -2.56 -7.64
C ALA A 141 10.29 -3.65 -6.58
N HIS A 142 11.26 -3.73 -5.70
CA HIS A 142 11.29 -4.67 -4.58
C HIS A 142 11.60 -3.92 -3.29
N ALA A 143 10.86 -4.19 -2.23
CA ALA A 143 11.12 -3.69 -0.88
C ALA A 143 10.47 -4.64 0.14
N ASP A 144 11.24 -5.07 1.15
CA ASP A 144 10.80 -5.78 2.34
C ASP A 144 9.79 -6.93 2.08
N GLY A 145 10.10 -7.78 1.09
CA GLY A 145 9.25 -8.91 0.69
C GLY A 145 8.18 -8.59 -0.35
N PHE A 146 7.89 -7.33 -0.60
CA PHE A 146 6.97 -6.89 -1.66
C PHE A 146 7.69 -6.74 -3.00
N THR A 147 7.01 -7.13 -4.07
CA THR A 147 7.54 -6.98 -5.43
C THR A 147 6.43 -6.50 -6.37
N LYS A 148 6.73 -5.46 -7.14
CA LYS A 148 5.87 -4.98 -8.24
C LYS A 148 6.68 -4.94 -9.53
N ILE A 149 6.04 -5.36 -10.63
CA ILE A 149 6.64 -5.34 -11.97
C ILE A 149 5.70 -4.61 -12.91
N GLN A 150 6.26 -3.72 -13.72
CA GLN A 150 5.52 -2.97 -14.73
C GLN A 150 6.24 -3.02 -16.07
N LYS A 151 5.46 -3.10 -17.14
CA LYS A 151 5.95 -3.06 -18.52
C LYS A 151 6.09 -1.61 -19.01
N LEU A 152 7.22 -1.31 -19.63
CA LEU A 152 7.55 -0.01 -20.23
C LEU A 152 7.81 -0.17 -21.73
N MET A 153 7.39 0.80 -22.54
CA MET A 153 7.64 0.81 -23.97
C MET A 153 8.36 2.09 -24.37
N LEU A 154 9.63 1.95 -24.76
CA LEU A 154 10.45 3.03 -25.29
C LEU A 154 10.28 3.13 -26.79
N VAL A 155 9.96 4.32 -27.27
CA VAL A 155 9.84 4.68 -28.70
C VAL A 155 10.74 5.86 -28.94
N LYS A 156 11.74 5.71 -29.78
CA LYS A 156 12.61 6.80 -30.25
C LYS A 156 12.26 7.18 -31.67
#